data_5cb5c8ab029ea28473e1f78815c4ee81
#
_entry.id   5cb5c8ab029ea28473e1f78815c4ee81
#
_cell.length_a   1.000
_cell.length_b   1.000
_cell.length_c   1.000
_cell.angle_alpha   90.00
_cell.angle_beta   90.00
_cell.angle_gamma   90.00
#
_symmetry.space_group_name_H-M   'P 1'
#
loop_
_entity.id
_entity.type
_entity.pdbx_description
1 polymer ?
#
loop_
_entity_poly.entity_id
_entity_poly.type
_entity_poly.pdbx_seq_one_letter_code
_entity_poly.pdbx_strand_id
1 'polypeptide(L)'
;MEGNILYPLNQLKTIYPMAYETHVKKYEGREYLLDVKIPILDCLWNDVLHMSPIHPKDLDEAWREYGFEYELEFFEIDLKDLDRTKLAIYKYEKLRINRTDKIEVTAFDEDYVLKNNKVRQVSKDYFKKCKEEGTDPLIFVGVPHILYKGEIDVTNCNLVKI
;
A
#
# COMPACT_ATOMS: atom_id res chain seq x y z
N MET A 1 -13.81 7.35 7.74
CA MET A 1 -13.62 8.29 6.63
C MET A 1 -14.71 9.34 6.76
N GLU A 2 -14.35 10.54 7.10
CA GLU A 2 -15.27 11.68 7.06
C GLU A 2 -15.00 12.42 5.75
N GLY A 3 -15.99 12.47 4.88
CA GLY A 3 -15.85 12.96 3.51
C GLY A 3 -15.27 11.89 2.56
N ASN A 4 -15.25 12.21 1.28
CA ASN A 4 -14.80 11.31 0.23
C ASN A 4 -13.33 11.55 -0.15
N ILE A 5 -12.48 11.94 0.81
CA ILE A 5 -11.07 12.23 0.56
C ILE A 5 -10.18 11.25 1.32
N LEU A 6 -9.25 10.63 0.61
CA LEU A 6 -8.17 9.85 1.18
C LEU A 6 -6.99 10.78 1.50
N TYR A 7 -6.50 10.71 2.71
CA TYR A 7 -5.36 11.50 3.17
C TYR A 7 -4.17 10.61 3.51
N PRO A 8 -2.93 11.02 3.19
CA PRO A 8 -1.73 10.41 3.74
C PRO A 8 -1.72 10.44 5.27
N LEU A 9 -1.06 9.46 5.89
CA LEU A 9 -1.08 9.30 7.35
C LEU A 9 -0.63 10.57 8.09
N ASN A 10 0.44 11.22 7.64
CA ASN A 10 0.94 12.43 8.31
C ASN A 10 -0.03 13.61 8.24
N GLN A 11 -0.83 13.73 7.18
CA GLN A 11 -1.87 14.77 7.09
C GLN A 11 -3.00 14.53 8.09
N LEU A 12 -3.34 13.25 8.37
CA LEU A 12 -4.35 12.92 9.38
C LEU A 12 -3.99 13.48 10.76
N LYS A 13 -2.70 13.61 11.07
CA LYS A 13 -2.25 14.16 12.36
C LYS A 13 -2.84 15.53 12.65
N THR A 14 -3.01 16.35 11.62
CA THR A 14 -3.56 17.72 11.75
C THR A 14 -5.06 17.76 11.48
N ILE A 15 -5.55 17.00 10.50
CA ILE A 15 -6.93 17.08 10.01
C ILE A 15 -7.86 16.22 10.87
N TYR A 16 -7.44 14.97 11.19
CA TYR A 16 -8.21 13.99 11.95
C TYR A 16 -7.33 13.28 12.97
N PRO A 17 -6.94 13.93 14.09
CA PRO A 17 -5.99 13.38 15.07
C PRO A 17 -6.39 12.01 15.61
N MET A 18 -7.67 11.76 15.86
CA MET A 18 -8.14 10.46 16.36
C MET A 18 -7.95 9.34 15.33
N ALA A 19 -8.14 9.63 14.03
CA ALA A 19 -7.86 8.68 12.96
C ALA A 19 -6.34 8.43 12.87
N TYR A 20 -5.52 9.47 12.99
CA TYR A 20 -4.07 9.31 13.05
C TYR A 20 -3.65 8.37 14.18
N GLU A 21 -4.10 8.59 15.42
CA GLU A 21 -3.78 7.76 16.58
C GLU A 21 -4.18 6.28 16.37
N THR A 22 -5.27 6.04 15.66
CA THR A 22 -5.70 4.68 15.33
C THR A 22 -4.79 4.04 14.28
N HIS A 23 -4.47 4.78 13.22
CA HIS A 23 -3.72 4.23 12.09
C HIS A 23 -2.21 4.14 12.35
N VAL A 24 -1.63 5.03 13.15
CA VAL A 24 -0.20 4.99 13.49
C VAL A 24 0.18 3.72 14.27
N LYS A 25 -0.73 3.13 15.02
CA LYS A 25 -0.53 1.86 15.74
C LYS A 25 -0.14 0.70 14.82
N LYS A 26 -0.51 0.76 13.53
CA LYS A 26 -0.08 -0.24 12.53
C LYS A 26 1.43 -0.27 12.30
N TYR A 27 2.15 0.75 12.75
CA TYR A 27 3.60 0.84 12.68
C TYR A 27 4.32 0.34 13.93
N GLU A 28 3.58 -0.14 14.95
CA GLU A 28 4.17 -0.74 16.14
C GLU A 28 5.15 -1.85 15.77
N GLY A 29 6.39 -1.77 16.30
CA GLY A 29 7.52 -2.63 15.93
C GLY A 29 8.17 -2.30 14.57
N ARG A 30 7.65 -1.31 13.83
CA ARG A 30 8.16 -0.84 12.53
C ARG A 30 8.22 0.68 12.45
N GLU A 31 8.40 1.36 13.58
CA GLU A 31 8.39 2.82 13.73
C GLU A 31 9.42 3.51 12.84
N TYR A 32 10.52 2.81 12.51
CA TYR A 32 11.53 3.31 11.58
C TYR A 32 10.96 3.71 10.21
N LEU A 33 9.78 3.17 9.82
CA LEU A 33 9.09 3.56 8.56
C LEU A 33 8.56 4.99 8.62
N LEU A 34 8.33 5.54 9.80
CA LEU A 34 7.85 6.91 9.96
C LEU A 34 8.89 7.95 9.49
N ASP A 35 10.17 7.58 9.54
CA ASP A 35 11.30 8.45 9.19
C ASP A 35 11.91 8.14 7.81
N VAL A 36 11.35 7.15 7.09
CA VAL A 36 11.84 6.81 5.75
C VAL A 36 11.53 7.94 4.78
N LYS A 37 12.57 8.41 4.09
CA LYS A 37 12.45 9.42 3.04
C LYS A 37 12.22 8.79 1.67
N ILE A 38 11.41 9.47 0.86
CA ILE A 38 11.20 9.21 -0.56
C ILE A 38 11.84 10.37 -1.34
N PRO A 39 13.14 10.31 -1.67
CA PRO A 39 13.86 11.46 -2.23
C PRO A 39 13.25 11.97 -3.53
N ILE A 40 12.75 11.09 -4.38
CA ILE A 40 12.17 11.46 -5.68
C ILE A 40 10.88 12.30 -5.57
N LEU A 41 10.15 12.19 -4.45
CA LEU A 41 8.95 12.97 -4.14
C LEU A 41 9.23 14.07 -3.10
N ASP A 42 10.47 14.15 -2.59
CA ASP A 42 10.85 15.06 -1.50
C ASP A 42 9.82 15.01 -0.35
N CYS A 43 9.63 13.84 0.25
CA CYS A 43 8.68 13.62 1.34
C CYS A 43 9.04 12.37 2.15
N LEU A 44 8.27 12.11 3.22
CA LEU A 44 8.38 10.89 4.01
C LEU A 44 7.47 9.78 3.48
N TRP A 45 7.73 8.53 3.89
CA TRP A 45 6.93 7.34 3.55
C TRP A 45 5.45 7.49 3.90
N ASN A 46 5.13 8.23 4.95
CA ASN A 46 3.76 8.45 5.40
C ASN A 46 3.14 9.76 4.90
N ASP A 47 3.84 10.49 4.02
CA ASP A 47 3.30 11.65 3.29
C ASP A 47 2.66 11.24 1.95
N VAL A 48 2.62 9.94 1.67
CA VAL A 48 2.03 9.39 0.44
C VAL A 48 0.90 8.43 0.73
N LEU A 49 -0.04 8.32 -0.20
CA LEU A 49 -1.00 7.23 -0.26
C LEU A 49 -0.35 6.03 -0.94
N HIS A 50 -0.62 4.84 -0.40
CA HIS A 50 -0.11 3.57 -0.91
C HIS A 50 -1.21 2.85 -1.65
N MET A 51 -1.02 2.63 -2.94
CA MET A 51 -1.95 1.94 -3.82
C MET A 51 -1.30 0.68 -4.38
N SER A 52 -2.11 -0.25 -4.87
CA SER A 52 -1.67 -1.48 -5.52
C SER A 52 -2.13 -1.51 -6.97
N PRO A 53 -1.30 -1.99 -7.92
CA PRO A 53 -1.76 -2.27 -9.27
C PRO A 53 -2.56 -3.58 -9.37
N ILE A 54 -2.60 -4.38 -8.30
CA ILE A 54 -3.27 -5.68 -8.28
C ILE A 54 -4.73 -5.47 -7.87
N HIS A 55 -5.65 -6.02 -8.65
CA HIS A 55 -7.06 -5.94 -8.33
C HIS A 55 -7.38 -6.65 -6.99
N PRO A 56 -8.21 -6.08 -6.10
CA PRO A 56 -8.50 -6.64 -4.79
C PRO A 56 -8.99 -8.09 -4.83
N LYS A 57 -9.80 -8.48 -5.81
CA LYS A 57 -10.26 -9.87 -5.97
C LYS A 57 -9.12 -10.85 -6.22
N ASP A 58 -8.09 -10.47 -6.99
CA ASP A 58 -6.93 -11.33 -7.22
C ASP A 58 -6.13 -11.54 -5.92
N LEU A 59 -6.10 -10.53 -5.03
CA LEU A 59 -5.49 -10.64 -3.70
C LEU A 59 -6.34 -11.54 -2.79
N ASP A 60 -7.65 -11.37 -2.76
CA ASP A 60 -8.58 -12.19 -1.97
C ASP A 60 -8.47 -13.66 -2.36
N GLU A 61 -8.48 -13.98 -3.66
CA GLU A 61 -8.27 -15.34 -4.16
C GLU A 61 -6.96 -15.94 -3.65
N ALA A 62 -5.87 -15.15 -3.71
CA ALA A 62 -4.56 -15.61 -3.22
C ALA A 62 -4.53 -15.82 -1.70
N TRP A 63 -5.23 -15.01 -0.90
CA TRP A 63 -5.33 -15.21 0.55
C TRP A 63 -6.14 -16.45 0.89
N ARG A 64 -7.26 -16.67 0.21
CA ARG A 64 -8.13 -17.85 0.39
C ARG A 64 -7.42 -19.15 0.06
N GLU A 65 -6.49 -19.18 -0.92
CA GLU A 65 -5.63 -20.33 -1.20
C GLU A 65 -4.86 -20.82 0.05
N TYR A 66 -4.53 -19.89 0.98
CA TYR A 66 -3.81 -20.18 2.23
C TYR A 66 -4.72 -20.17 3.47
N GLY A 67 -6.03 -20.05 3.29
CA GLY A 67 -7.03 -20.09 4.35
C GLY A 67 -7.13 -18.80 5.16
N PHE A 68 -6.83 -17.65 4.56
CA PHE A 68 -7.12 -16.34 5.11
C PHE A 68 -8.38 -15.77 4.48
N GLU A 69 -9.24 -15.17 5.29
CA GLU A 69 -10.46 -14.50 4.86
C GLU A 69 -10.51 -13.10 5.48
N TYR A 70 -10.76 -12.10 4.66
CA TYR A 70 -10.85 -10.71 5.09
C TYR A 70 -12.12 -10.07 4.52
N GLU A 71 -12.71 -9.16 5.29
CA GLU A 71 -13.74 -8.24 4.81
C GLU A 71 -13.10 -6.87 4.64
N LEU A 72 -12.76 -6.52 3.41
CA LEU A 72 -12.06 -5.27 3.10
C LEU A 72 -12.75 -4.49 2.00
N GLU A 73 -12.57 -3.18 2.05
CA GLU A 73 -13.10 -2.26 1.04
C GLU A 73 -11.94 -1.49 0.41
N PHE A 74 -11.96 -1.39 -0.92
CA PHE A 74 -10.94 -0.69 -1.71
C PHE A 74 -11.59 0.26 -2.68
N PHE A 75 -10.97 1.42 -2.88
CA PHE A 75 -11.34 2.32 -3.97
C PHE A 75 -10.54 1.98 -5.22
N GLU A 76 -11.23 1.86 -6.35
CA GLU A 76 -10.63 1.74 -7.67
C GLU A 76 -10.37 3.14 -8.22
N ILE A 77 -9.09 3.50 -8.38
CA ILE A 77 -8.64 4.82 -8.77
C ILE A 77 -8.01 4.74 -10.16
N ASP A 78 -8.55 5.50 -11.11
CA ASP A 78 -7.98 5.57 -12.46
C ASP A 78 -6.72 6.45 -12.46
N LEU A 79 -5.63 5.93 -13.03
CA LEU A 79 -4.36 6.66 -13.12
C LEU A 79 -4.44 7.98 -13.90
N LYS A 80 -5.42 8.12 -14.80
CA LYS A 80 -5.64 9.38 -15.54
C LYS A 80 -6.10 10.54 -14.65
N ASP A 81 -6.72 10.22 -13.49
CA ASP A 81 -7.23 11.19 -12.55
C ASP A 81 -6.15 11.67 -11.55
N LEU A 82 -4.94 11.09 -11.64
CA LEU A 82 -3.81 11.42 -10.77
C LEU A 82 -2.77 12.30 -11.47
N ASP A 83 -2.23 13.24 -10.71
CA ASP A 83 -1.07 14.05 -11.15
C ASP A 83 0.18 13.17 -11.22
N ARG A 84 0.66 12.89 -12.43
CA ARG A 84 1.81 12.00 -12.66
C ARG A 84 3.11 12.51 -12.04
N THR A 85 3.23 13.82 -11.80
CA THR A 85 4.42 14.42 -11.14
C THR A 85 4.50 14.06 -9.66
N LYS A 86 3.39 13.62 -9.07
CA LYS A 86 3.27 13.21 -7.67
C LYS A 86 3.31 11.70 -7.48
N LEU A 87 3.58 10.94 -8.56
CA LEU A 87 3.64 9.48 -8.54
C LEU A 87 5.08 8.97 -8.43
N ALA A 88 5.25 7.92 -7.66
CA ALA A 88 6.47 7.12 -7.62
C ALA A 88 6.10 5.64 -7.46
N ILE A 89 7.07 4.75 -7.60
CA ILE A 89 6.84 3.32 -7.45
C ILE A 89 7.87 2.68 -6.52
N TYR A 90 7.39 1.88 -5.58
CA TYR A 90 8.18 0.93 -4.82
C TYR A 90 7.93 -0.47 -5.37
N LYS A 91 8.91 -1.03 -6.08
CA LYS A 91 8.74 -2.28 -6.83
C LYS A 91 8.58 -3.51 -5.95
N TYR A 92 9.08 -3.47 -4.72
CA TYR A 92 9.01 -4.54 -3.72
C TYR A 92 9.39 -5.92 -4.30
N GLU A 93 10.54 -5.99 -4.98
CA GLU A 93 10.96 -7.19 -5.70
C GLU A 93 11.38 -8.34 -4.78
N LYS A 94 11.77 -8.03 -3.53
CA LYS A 94 12.20 -8.98 -2.52
C LYS A 94 11.55 -8.69 -1.19
N LEU A 95 11.23 -9.76 -0.44
CA LEU A 95 10.86 -9.59 0.97
C LEU A 95 12.03 -8.95 1.73
N ARG A 96 11.72 -7.94 2.53
CA ARG A 96 12.71 -7.34 3.41
C ARG A 96 12.98 -8.29 4.58
N ILE A 97 14.21 -8.78 4.66
CA ILE A 97 14.64 -9.71 5.72
C ILE A 97 15.05 -8.91 6.94
N ASN A 98 15.69 -7.74 6.73
CA ASN A 98 16.21 -6.90 7.79
C ASN A 98 15.62 -5.48 7.73
N ARG A 99 15.53 -4.81 8.88
CA ARG A 99 15.12 -3.39 8.97
C ARG A 99 16.06 -2.44 8.22
N THR A 100 17.32 -2.86 7.99
CA THR A 100 18.35 -2.11 7.28
C THR A 100 18.23 -2.18 5.76
N ASP A 101 17.40 -3.09 5.22
CA ASP A 101 17.21 -3.19 3.77
C ASP A 101 16.58 -1.89 3.26
N LYS A 102 17.21 -1.28 2.27
CA LYS A 102 16.74 -0.02 1.69
C LYS A 102 15.40 -0.21 1.00
N ILE A 103 14.52 0.77 1.20
CA ILE A 103 13.32 0.93 0.40
C ILE A 103 13.72 1.76 -0.82
N GLU A 104 13.82 1.09 -1.98
CA GLU A 104 14.16 1.75 -3.23
C GLU A 104 12.89 2.20 -3.94
N VAL A 105 12.65 3.50 -3.93
CA VAL A 105 11.57 4.14 -4.67
C VAL A 105 12.14 4.75 -5.94
N THR A 106 11.51 4.47 -7.07
CA THR A 106 11.89 4.97 -8.39
C THR A 106 10.80 5.86 -8.97
N ALA A 107 11.10 6.57 -10.06
CA ALA A 107 10.08 7.28 -10.83
C ALA A 107 8.95 6.34 -11.24
N PHE A 108 7.76 6.90 -11.39
CA PHE A 108 6.59 6.15 -11.84
C PHE A 108 6.83 5.57 -13.23
N ASP A 109 6.51 4.28 -13.39
CA ASP A 109 6.71 3.50 -14.60
C ASP A 109 5.40 2.75 -14.90
N GLU A 110 4.61 3.27 -15.83
CA GLU A 110 3.31 2.72 -16.19
C GLU A 110 3.43 1.32 -16.81
N ASP A 111 4.46 1.10 -17.64
CA ASP A 111 4.71 -0.22 -18.25
C ASP A 111 5.01 -1.28 -17.17
N TYR A 112 5.75 -0.88 -16.12
CA TYR A 112 6.01 -1.77 -15.00
C TYR A 112 4.70 -2.11 -14.26
N VAL A 113 3.85 -1.12 -14.00
CA VAL A 113 2.55 -1.29 -13.34
C VAL A 113 1.68 -2.27 -14.11
N LEU A 114 1.52 -2.06 -15.43
CA LEU A 114 0.72 -2.92 -16.29
C LEU A 114 1.22 -4.37 -16.35
N LYS A 115 2.55 -4.57 -16.30
CA LYS A 115 3.17 -5.90 -16.31
C LYS A 115 3.12 -6.61 -14.95
N ASN A 116 2.92 -5.87 -13.85
CA ASN A 116 2.96 -6.39 -12.48
C ASN A 116 1.61 -6.26 -11.75
N ASN A 117 0.51 -6.41 -12.46
CA ASN A 117 -0.86 -6.31 -11.95
C ASN A 117 -1.45 -7.66 -11.48
N LYS A 118 -0.61 -8.65 -11.23
CA LYS A 118 -0.99 -9.97 -10.70
C LYS A 118 -0.23 -10.29 -9.42
N VAL A 119 -0.85 -11.14 -8.59
CA VAL A 119 -0.21 -11.61 -7.35
C VAL A 119 1.03 -12.41 -7.71
N ARG A 120 2.17 -12.00 -7.16
CA ARG A 120 3.47 -12.61 -7.46
C ARG A 120 3.77 -13.77 -6.52
N GLN A 121 4.68 -14.66 -6.93
CA GLN A 121 5.08 -15.81 -6.12
C GLN A 121 5.64 -15.38 -4.75
N VAL A 122 6.39 -14.27 -4.68
CA VAL A 122 6.92 -13.74 -3.41
C VAL A 122 5.83 -13.41 -2.39
N SER A 123 4.65 -12.94 -2.83
CA SER A 123 3.51 -12.70 -1.95
C SER A 123 2.89 -14.04 -1.49
N LYS A 124 2.73 -14.99 -2.40
CA LYS A 124 2.21 -16.34 -2.08
C LYS A 124 3.12 -17.08 -1.09
N ASP A 125 4.43 -17.02 -1.28
CA ASP A 125 5.41 -17.62 -0.36
C ASP A 125 5.31 -17.00 1.05
N TYR A 126 5.09 -15.67 1.10
CA TYR A 126 4.86 -14.98 2.36
C TYR A 126 3.55 -15.42 3.04
N PHE A 127 2.44 -15.54 2.30
CA PHE A 127 1.16 -16.00 2.84
C PHE A 127 1.27 -17.43 3.39
N LYS A 128 1.94 -18.32 2.63
CA LYS A 128 2.24 -19.67 3.09
C LYS A 128 3.00 -19.68 4.42
N LYS A 129 4.05 -18.87 4.52
CA LYS A 129 4.85 -18.73 5.74
C LYS A 129 4.00 -18.25 6.91
N CYS A 130 3.17 -17.22 6.72
CA CYS A 130 2.27 -16.73 7.76
C CYS A 130 1.32 -17.83 8.25
N LYS A 131 0.80 -18.65 7.33
CA LYS A 131 -0.06 -19.80 7.70
C LYS A 131 0.70 -20.82 8.55
N GLU A 132 1.92 -21.16 8.16
CA GLU A 132 2.78 -22.10 8.90
C GLU A 132 3.14 -21.59 10.30
N GLU A 133 3.33 -20.26 10.45
CA GLU A 133 3.68 -19.59 11.70
C GLU A 133 2.44 -19.22 12.54
N GLY A 134 1.21 -19.38 12.03
CA GLY A 134 -0.03 -19.02 12.71
C GLY A 134 -0.17 -17.49 12.90
N THR A 135 0.36 -16.69 11.98
CA THR A 135 0.29 -15.23 12.01
C THR A 135 -0.56 -14.69 10.87
N ASP A 136 -1.21 -13.52 11.07
CA ASP A 136 -1.94 -12.86 10.02
C ASP A 136 -1.01 -12.14 9.04
N PRO A 137 -1.19 -12.30 7.73
CA PRO A 137 -0.37 -11.62 6.74
C PRO A 137 -0.70 -10.14 6.66
N LEU A 138 0.34 -9.33 6.41
CA LEU A 138 0.16 -7.96 5.97
C LEU A 138 -0.25 -7.96 4.49
N ILE A 139 -1.29 -7.22 4.17
CA ILE A 139 -2.00 -7.25 2.89
C ILE A 139 -1.09 -7.00 1.68
N PHE A 140 -0.17 -6.03 1.78
CA PHE A 140 0.64 -5.58 0.64
C PHE A 140 2.10 -6.04 0.67
N VAL A 141 2.42 -7.10 1.41
CA VAL A 141 3.78 -7.66 1.39
C VAL A 141 4.05 -8.35 0.05
N GLY A 142 5.15 -7.98 -0.60
CA GLY A 142 5.51 -8.48 -1.93
C GLY A 142 4.70 -7.86 -3.08
N VAL A 143 3.77 -6.96 -2.79
CA VAL A 143 2.98 -6.24 -3.80
C VAL A 143 3.70 -4.95 -4.19
N PRO A 144 3.79 -4.59 -5.48
CA PRO A 144 4.30 -3.28 -5.88
C PRO A 144 3.40 -2.17 -5.32
N HIS A 145 4.00 -1.10 -4.81
CA HIS A 145 3.25 0.04 -4.32
C HIS A 145 3.36 1.20 -5.31
N ILE A 146 2.22 1.71 -5.75
CA ILE A 146 2.12 3.00 -6.40
C ILE A 146 1.96 4.03 -5.28
N LEU A 147 2.92 4.94 -5.18
CA LEU A 147 2.98 5.97 -4.13
C LEU A 147 2.49 7.28 -4.72
N TYR A 148 1.52 7.92 -4.09
CA TYR A 148 0.98 9.21 -4.51
C TYR A 148 1.13 10.26 -3.41
N LYS A 149 1.84 11.35 -3.71
CA LYS A 149 2.03 12.47 -2.78
C LYS A 149 0.85 13.42 -2.85
N GLY A 150 -0.02 13.38 -1.84
CA GLY A 150 -1.19 14.23 -1.71
C GLY A 150 -2.45 13.46 -1.38
N GLU A 151 -3.55 14.16 -1.36
CA GLU A 151 -4.88 13.66 -1.13
C GLU A 151 -5.56 13.21 -2.43
N ILE A 152 -6.51 12.29 -2.33
CA ILE A 152 -7.30 11.82 -3.47
C ILE A 152 -8.79 11.94 -3.11
N ASP A 153 -9.55 12.64 -3.93
CA ASP A 153 -11.01 12.64 -3.87
C ASP A 153 -11.55 11.35 -4.52
N VAL A 154 -12.24 10.55 -3.73
CA VAL A 154 -12.80 9.25 -4.15
C VAL A 154 -14.32 9.30 -4.35
N THR A 155 -14.92 10.51 -4.44
CA THR A 155 -16.36 10.69 -4.59
C THR A 155 -16.92 9.89 -5.77
N ASN A 156 -16.18 9.83 -6.88
CA ASN A 156 -16.59 9.16 -8.12
C ASN A 156 -15.87 7.82 -8.33
N CYS A 157 -15.11 7.33 -7.35
CA CYS A 157 -14.42 6.06 -7.49
C CYS A 157 -15.34 4.89 -7.17
N ASN A 158 -15.13 3.77 -7.86
CA ASN A 158 -15.82 2.53 -7.54
C ASN A 158 -15.32 1.96 -6.22
N LEU A 159 -16.23 1.49 -5.38
CA LEU A 159 -15.91 0.77 -4.15
C LEU A 159 -15.96 -0.73 -4.45
N VAL A 160 -14.83 -1.41 -4.26
CA VAL A 160 -14.69 -2.86 -4.40
C VAL A 160 -14.67 -3.48 -3.00
N LYS A 161 -15.58 -4.39 -2.72
CA LYS A 161 -15.66 -5.18 -1.47
C LYS A 161 -15.20 -6.61 -1.74
N ILE A 162 -14.43 -7.15 -0.84
CA ILE A 162 -13.94 -8.53 -0.84
C ILE A 162 -14.10 -9.13 0.53
#